data_9df6450f3fa60fe7a447ddbde49b8f53
#
_entry.id   9df6450f3fa60fe7a447ddbde49b8f53
#
_cell.length_a   1.000
_cell.length_b   1.000
_cell.length_c   1.000
_cell.angle_alpha   90.00
_cell.angle_beta   90.00
_cell.angle_gamma   90.00
#
_symmetry.space_group_name_H-M   'P 1'
#
loop_
_entity.id
_entity.type
_entity.pdbx_description
1 polymer ?
#
loop_
_entity_poly.entity_id
_entity_poly.type
_entity_poly.pdbx_seq_one_letter_code
_entity_poly.pdbx_strand_id
1 'polypeptide(L)'
;MKAITSRGEVVHQVLPDVPQSARSTITGTVKVSVRVEVDSSGKVTAASLKSPGPSKYFAGLALHAAQGWEFSPAEVDGKPTASAWLIQFRFKRAGAQALPQRLTGERGAR
;
A
#
# COMPACT_ATOMS: atom_id res chain seq x y z
N MET A 1 15.76 -26.38 -1.27
CA MET A 1 15.24 -25.68 -1.56
C MET A 1 15.18 -24.52 -1.15
N LYS A 2 15.23 -23.72 -1.35
CA LYS A 2 15.04 -22.72 -1.00
C LYS A 2 14.20 -21.99 -1.01
N ALA A 3 14.43 -21.23 -0.73
CA ALA A 3 13.09 -21.04 -0.69
C ALA A 3 12.73 -19.80 0.03
N ILE A 4 11.54 -19.35 -0.21
CA ILE A 4 11.02 -18.19 0.49
C ILE A 4 10.71 -18.61 1.91
N THR A 5 11.36 -17.95 2.87
CA THR A 5 11.09 -18.23 4.26
C THR A 5 10.02 -17.28 4.81
N SER A 6 9.86 -16.10 4.21
CA SER A 6 8.83 -15.17 4.61
C SER A 6 8.51 -14.25 3.46
N ARG A 7 7.23 -13.96 3.28
CA ARG A 7 6.78 -13.03 2.24
C ARG A 7 6.75 -11.59 2.74
N GLY A 8 7.00 -11.41 4.02
CA GLY A 8 6.83 -10.11 4.62
C GLY A 8 5.40 -9.88 5.04
N GLU A 9 5.19 -8.94 5.92
CA GLU A 9 3.88 -8.61 6.43
C GLU A 9 3.81 -7.13 6.73
N VAL A 10 2.61 -6.60 6.79
CA VAL A 10 2.40 -5.23 7.20
C VAL A 10 2.62 -5.16 8.72
N VAL A 11 3.56 -4.34 9.13
CA VAL A 11 3.86 -4.13 10.55
C VAL A 11 3.14 -2.91 11.08
N HIS A 12 3.11 -1.86 10.28
CA HIS A 12 2.48 -0.61 10.68
C HIS A 12 1.69 -0.07 9.51
N GLN A 13 0.39 0.12 9.73
CA GLN A 13 -0.52 0.60 8.71
C GLN A 13 -0.95 2.02 9.04
N VAL A 14 -0.86 2.91 8.07
CA VAL A 14 -1.30 4.28 8.22
C VAL A 14 -2.51 4.49 7.32
N LEU A 15 -3.61 4.90 7.90
CA LEU A 15 -4.79 5.25 7.13
C LEU A 15 -4.78 6.75 6.86
N PRO A 16 -5.28 7.18 5.70
CA PRO A 16 -5.35 8.60 5.41
C PRO A 16 -6.26 9.32 6.41
N ASP A 17 -5.85 10.50 6.81
CA ASP A 17 -6.65 11.34 7.68
C ASP A 17 -7.53 12.22 6.82
N VAL A 18 -8.81 11.87 6.72
CA VAL A 18 -9.74 12.57 5.84
C VAL A 18 -10.67 13.43 6.68
N PRO A 19 -10.60 14.76 6.50
CA PRO A 19 -11.49 15.64 7.24
C PRO A 19 -12.95 15.35 6.94
N GLN A 20 -13.83 15.60 7.90
CA GLN A 20 -15.24 15.33 7.71
C GLN A 20 -15.80 16.11 6.53
N SER A 21 -15.34 17.33 6.32
CA SER A 21 -15.81 18.14 5.21
C SER A 21 -15.53 17.47 3.86
N ALA A 22 -14.38 16.78 3.76
CA ALA A 22 -14.06 16.05 2.55
C ALA A 22 -14.86 14.76 2.45
N ARG A 23 -15.01 14.04 3.56
CA ARG A 23 -15.78 12.79 3.55
C ARG A 23 -17.23 13.02 3.15
N SER A 24 -17.81 14.13 3.55
CA SER A 24 -19.19 14.41 3.24
C SER A 24 -19.45 14.63 1.75
N THR A 25 -18.40 14.85 0.97
CA THR A 25 -18.55 15.01 -0.48
C THR A 25 -18.54 13.65 -1.20
N ILE A 26 -18.22 12.58 -0.50
CA ILE A 26 -18.10 11.28 -1.16
C ILE A 26 -19.48 10.67 -1.40
N THR A 27 -19.70 10.24 -2.63
CA THR A 27 -20.87 9.47 -3.00
C THR A 27 -20.41 8.09 -3.38
N GLY A 28 -20.80 7.07 -2.62
CA GLY A 28 -20.31 5.72 -2.86
C GLY A 28 -18.91 5.52 -2.31
N THR A 29 -18.02 4.97 -3.11
CA THR A 29 -16.67 4.64 -2.70
C THR A 29 -15.67 5.22 -3.68
N VAL A 30 -14.67 5.92 -3.17
CA VAL A 30 -13.55 6.39 -3.97
C VAL A 30 -12.39 5.42 -3.76
N LYS A 31 -11.88 4.84 -4.85
CA LYS A 31 -10.83 3.85 -4.79
C LYS A 31 -9.55 4.43 -5.37
N VAL A 32 -8.46 4.27 -4.61
CA VAL A 32 -7.13 4.71 -5.05
C VAL A 32 -6.16 3.59 -4.80
N SER A 33 -5.39 3.21 -5.81
CA SER A 33 -4.39 2.16 -5.67
C SER A 33 -3.00 2.77 -5.72
N VAL A 34 -2.18 2.42 -4.74
CA VAL A 34 -0.81 2.90 -4.63
C VAL A 34 0.13 1.70 -4.62
N ARG A 35 1.11 1.74 -5.52
CA ARG A 35 2.16 0.74 -5.51
C ARG A 35 3.31 1.26 -4.67
N VAL A 36 3.77 0.45 -3.72
CA VAL A 36 4.89 0.81 -2.87
C VAL A 36 6.01 -0.19 -3.06
N GLU A 37 7.23 0.29 -2.97
CA GLU A 37 8.40 -0.56 -2.96
C GLU A 37 9.00 -0.53 -1.57
N VAL A 38 9.28 -1.71 -1.05
CA VAL A 38 9.74 -1.91 0.31
C VAL A 38 11.16 -2.46 0.24
N ASP A 39 12.06 -1.80 0.95
CA ASP A 39 13.46 -2.25 0.94
C ASP A 39 13.67 -3.44 1.88
N SER A 40 14.90 -3.91 1.94
CA SER A 40 15.21 -5.09 2.75
C SER A 40 15.08 -4.82 4.25
N SER A 41 14.93 -3.58 4.66
CA SER A 41 14.68 -3.25 6.07
C SER A 41 13.21 -3.12 6.40
N GLY A 42 12.34 -3.22 5.39
CA GLY A 42 10.90 -3.12 5.60
C GLY A 42 10.32 -1.72 5.45
N LYS A 43 11.11 -0.80 4.97
CA LYS A 43 10.64 0.57 4.82
C LYS A 43 10.25 0.86 3.40
N VAL A 44 9.22 1.70 3.25
CA VAL A 44 8.77 2.13 1.92
C VAL A 44 9.77 3.13 1.38
N THR A 45 10.39 2.77 0.25
CA THR A 45 11.38 3.63 -0.39
C THR A 45 10.80 4.39 -1.57
N ALA A 46 9.69 3.91 -2.13
CA ALA A 46 9.05 4.57 -3.25
C ALA A 46 7.58 4.25 -3.23
N ALA A 47 6.76 5.20 -3.60
CA ALA A 47 5.33 5.02 -3.70
C ALA A 47 4.85 5.76 -4.94
N SER A 48 3.99 5.10 -5.71
CA SER A 48 3.46 5.72 -6.92
C SER A 48 2.00 5.35 -7.06
N LEU A 49 1.23 6.26 -7.66
CA LEU A 49 -0.17 6.01 -7.92
C LEU A 49 -0.33 5.05 -9.08
N LYS A 50 -0.99 3.94 -8.83
CA LYS A 50 -1.30 2.97 -9.87
C LYS A 50 -2.65 3.29 -10.50
N SER A 51 -3.61 3.63 -9.66
CA SER A 51 -4.92 4.07 -10.07
C SER A 51 -5.31 5.24 -9.19
N PRO A 52 -5.20 6.48 -9.69
CA PRO A 52 -5.44 7.64 -8.83
C PRO A 52 -6.92 7.87 -8.50
N GLY A 53 -7.83 7.26 -9.27
CA GLY A 53 -9.24 7.49 -9.02
C GLY A 53 -9.70 8.84 -9.54
N PRO A 54 -10.93 9.21 -9.20
CA PRO A 54 -11.54 10.43 -9.77
C PRO A 54 -11.10 11.72 -9.09
N SER A 55 -10.41 11.65 -7.95
CA SER A 55 -10.09 12.85 -7.18
C SER A 55 -8.61 12.91 -6.88
N LYS A 56 -7.97 13.99 -7.32
CA LYS A 56 -6.57 14.21 -7.00
C LYS A 56 -6.36 14.41 -5.51
N TYR A 57 -7.35 14.98 -4.84
CA TYR A 57 -7.26 15.21 -3.40
C TYR A 57 -7.13 13.88 -2.65
N PHE A 58 -8.03 12.94 -2.93
CA PHE A 58 -7.96 11.64 -2.26
C PHE A 58 -6.76 10.84 -2.70
N ALA A 59 -6.34 10.98 -3.96
CA ALA A 59 -5.13 10.32 -4.44
C ALA A 59 -3.91 10.79 -3.65
N GLY A 60 -3.82 12.09 -3.39
CA GLY A 60 -2.73 12.64 -2.60
C GLY A 60 -2.73 12.14 -1.18
N LEU A 61 -3.91 12.03 -0.56
CA LEU A 61 -4.01 11.50 0.79
C LEU A 61 -3.56 10.04 0.85
N ALA A 62 -3.96 9.25 -0.15
CA ALA A 62 -3.58 7.85 -0.20
C ALA A 62 -2.07 7.71 -0.37
N LEU A 63 -1.49 8.48 -1.26
CA LEU A 63 -0.06 8.43 -1.50
C LEU A 63 0.73 8.78 -0.24
N HIS A 64 0.31 9.85 0.43
CA HIS A 64 0.98 10.27 1.65
C HIS A 64 0.88 9.19 2.73
N ALA A 65 -0.29 8.60 2.90
CA ALA A 65 -0.46 7.55 3.89
C ALA A 65 0.40 6.33 3.57
N ALA A 66 0.45 5.95 2.29
CA ALA A 66 1.22 4.78 1.88
C ALA A 66 2.70 4.95 2.20
N GLN A 67 3.21 6.15 2.13
CA GLN A 67 4.62 6.40 2.41
C GLN A 67 4.98 6.16 3.87
N GLY A 68 4.00 6.17 4.75
CA GLY A 68 4.23 5.94 6.17
C GLY A 68 4.09 4.50 6.61
N TRP A 69 3.75 3.61 5.72
CA TRP A 69 3.59 2.20 6.06
C TRP A 69 4.95 1.56 6.33
N GLU A 70 4.93 0.55 7.20
CA GLU A 70 6.13 -0.23 7.47
C GLU A 70 5.78 -1.71 7.35
N PHE A 71 6.75 -2.46 6.90
CA PHE A 71 6.58 -3.88 6.65
C PHE A 71 7.71 -4.65 7.32
N SER A 72 7.46 -5.92 7.61
CA SER A 72 8.57 -6.81 7.87
C SER A 72 9.13 -7.21 6.51
N PRO A 73 10.44 -7.31 6.36
CA PRO A 73 10.97 -7.63 5.04
C PRO A 73 10.65 -9.06 4.65
N ALA A 74 10.47 -9.26 3.35
CA ALA A 74 10.43 -10.61 2.82
C ALA A 74 11.79 -11.25 3.00
N GLU A 75 11.83 -12.57 3.07
CA GLU A 75 13.08 -13.30 3.23
C GLU A 75 13.18 -14.42 2.20
N VAL A 76 14.34 -14.56 1.65
CA VAL A 76 14.67 -15.67 0.77
C VAL A 76 15.90 -16.33 1.34
N ASP A 77 15.81 -17.62 1.68
CA ASP A 77 16.88 -18.35 2.33
C ASP A 77 17.41 -17.64 3.58
N GLY A 78 16.49 -17.07 4.35
CA GLY A 78 16.82 -16.40 5.59
C GLY A 78 17.38 -15.00 5.44
N LYS A 79 17.47 -14.49 4.22
CA LYS A 79 18.05 -13.16 3.99
C LYS A 79 16.95 -12.16 3.66
N PRO A 80 16.96 -10.99 4.32
CA PRO A 80 15.98 -9.96 4.02
C PRO A 80 16.08 -9.51 2.56
N THR A 81 14.95 -9.28 1.96
CA THR A 81 14.85 -8.98 0.53
C THR A 81 13.82 -7.88 0.32
N ALA A 82 14.04 -7.06 -0.69
CA ALA A 82 13.08 -6.05 -1.07
C ALA A 82 11.82 -6.70 -1.61
N SER A 83 10.71 -5.99 -1.50
CA SER A 83 9.44 -6.48 -2.01
C SER A 83 8.61 -5.32 -2.52
N ALA A 84 7.50 -5.63 -3.17
CA ALA A 84 6.58 -4.62 -3.66
C ALA A 84 5.17 -4.97 -3.23
N TRP A 85 4.37 -3.95 -2.97
CA TRP A 85 3.00 -4.13 -2.52
C TRP A 85 2.10 -3.18 -3.27
N LEU A 86 0.86 -3.57 -3.41
CA LEU A 86 -0.19 -2.71 -3.91
C LEU A 86 -1.18 -2.49 -2.78
N ILE A 87 -1.41 -1.23 -2.44
CA ILE A 87 -2.34 -0.88 -1.39
C ILE A 87 -3.52 -0.20 -2.03
N GLN A 88 -4.71 -0.79 -1.90
CA GLN A 88 -5.91 -0.15 -2.38
C GLN A 88 -6.57 0.56 -1.22
N PHE A 89 -6.70 1.88 -1.35
CA PHE A 89 -7.40 2.67 -0.37
C PHE A 89 -8.83 2.89 -0.84
N ARG A 90 -9.76 2.72 0.06
CA ARG A 90 -11.17 2.97 -0.21
C ARG A 90 -11.66 4.05 0.71
N PHE A 91 -12.18 5.11 0.13
CA PHE A 91 -12.68 6.25 0.88
C PHE A 91 -14.20 6.25 0.82
N LYS A 92 -14.82 6.27 1.98
CA LYS A 92 -16.28 6.34 2.12
C LYS A 92 -16.60 7.43 3.12
N ARG A 93 -17.88 7.81 3.15
CA ARG A 93 -18.29 8.79 4.16
C ARG A 93 -17.98 8.34 5.58
N ALA A 94 -18.05 7.04 5.82
CA ALA A 94 -17.80 6.49 7.14
C ALA A 94 -16.30 6.48 7.50
N GLY A 95 -15.43 6.62 6.52
CA GLY A 95 -14.00 6.62 6.78
C GLY A 95 -13.24 5.94 5.66
N ALA A 96 -11.96 5.70 5.92
CA ALA A 96 -11.06 5.11 4.94
C ALA A 96 -10.69 3.69 5.34
N GLN A 97 -10.45 2.86 4.35
CA GLN A 97 -9.98 1.50 4.52
C GLN A 97 -8.78 1.28 3.61
N ALA A 98 -7.92 0.35 3.99
CA ALA A 98 -6.77 -0.01 3.19
C ALA A 98 -6.71 -1.51 3.04
N LEU A 99 -6.44 -1.96 1.81
CA LEU A 99 -6.34 -3.38 1.48
C LEU A 99 -4.98 -3.62 0.86
N PRO A 100 -4.01 -4.07 1.65
CA PRO A 100 -2.68 -4.35 1.11
C PRO A 100 -2.67 -5.69 0.40
N GLN A 101 -1.93 -5.73 -0.69
CA GLN A 101 -1.75 -6.95 -1.46
C GLN A 101 -0.29 -7.03 -1.87
N ARG A 102 0.37 -8.12 -1.49
CA ARG A 102 1.74 -8.30 -1.88
C ARG A 102 1.81 -8.63 -3.37
N LEU A 103 2.68 -7.92 -4.05
CA LEU A 103 2.92 -8.19 -5.45
C LEU A 103 4.00 -9.26 -5.53
N THR A 104 3.67 -10.36 -6.22
CA THR A 104 4.60 -11.45 -6.36
C THR A 104 5.01 -11.60 -7.79
N GLY A 105 6.14 -12.14 -7.92
CA GLY A 105 6.60 -12.66 -9.14
C GLY A 105 6.49 -11.82 -10.29
N GLU A 106 6.74 -10.90 -10.15
CA GLU A 106 6.66 -10.29 -11.16
C GLU A 106 7.29 -10.96 -12.10
N ARG A 107 7.56 -11.53 -12.10
CA ARG A 107 7.93 -12.13 -12.83
C ARG A 107 7.61 -13.14 -13.04
N GLY A 108 7.18 -13.27 -12.85
CA GLY A 108 6.84 -14.01 -12.97
C GLY A 108 6.30 -14.62 -13.38
N ALA A 109 6.04 -14.70 -13.52
CA ALA A 109 5.56 -15.12 -13.79
C ALA A 109 5.17 -15.48 -14.64
N ARG A 110 5.28 -15.42 -15.02
CA ARG A 110 5.00 -15.67 -15.65
C ARG A 110 4.87 -16.03 -15.88
#